data_eb548d2f3222b5327dab5d36c043fd5c
#
_entry.id   eb548d2f3222b5327dab5d36c043fd5c
#
_cell.length_a   1.000
_cell.length_b   1.000
_cell.length_c   1.000
_cell.angle_alpha   90.00
_cell.angle_beta   90.00
_cell.angle_gamma   90.00
#
_symmetry.space_group_name_H-M   'P 1'
#
loop_
_entity.id
_entity.type
_entity.pdbx_description
1 polymer ?
#
loop_
_entity_poly.entity_id
_entity_poly.type
_entity_poly.pdbx_seq_one_letter_code
_entity_poly.pdbx_strand_id
1 'polypeptide(L)'
;MDSFNTVRFTDVEIPQEEETETAVSEEQTVEETETPVEEETQEAAAPSYVIPCTDEDYNNFLKIVEAEATGGDIMSKIMVADVIINRVRSSRFPNTITEVIFQGNGEQFQPVADGRFYSVYVTNETVEAVQRALYGEDYSMGALFFASNYSVNAGAWHVSALTRLFEYGGHVYFTF
;
A
#
# COMPACT_ATOMS: atom_id res chain seq x y z
N MET A 1 -8.73 -52.66 2.46
CA MET A 1 -8.00 -53.04 3.69
C MET A 1 -7.01 -51.93 3.89
N ASP A 2 -7.46 -51.02 4.69
CA ASP A 2 -7.03 -50.60 6.03
C ASP A 2 -5.97 -49.50 5.93
N SER A 3 -5.98 -48.41 6.60
CA SER A 3 -6.62 -48.00 7.84
C SER A 3 -6.55 -46.48 7.96
N PHE A 4 -7.63 -45.90 8.36
CA PHE A 4 -7.68 -44.49 8.82
C PHE A 4 -6.99 -44.38 10.16
N ASN A 5 -6.03 -43.46 10.30
CA ASN A 5 -5.45 -43.10 11.59
C ASN A 5 -6.00 -41.75 12.04
N THR A 6 -6.97 -41.81 12.94
CA THR A 6 -7.60 -40.66 13.61
C THR A 6 -6.73 -40.24 14.79
N VAL A 7 -6.16 -39.06 14.74
CA VAL A 7 -5.49 -38.43 15.87
C VAL A 7 -6.52 -37.70 16.72
N ARG A 8 -6.71 -38.17 17.98
CA ARG A 8 -7.54 -37.54 19.01
C ARG A 8 -6.76 -36.43 19.69
N PHE A 9 -7.39 -35.29 19.79
CA PHE A 9 -6.96 -34.19 20.68
C PHE A 9 -7.28 -34.59 22.12
N THR A 10 -6.29 -34.58 23.00
CA THR A 10 -6.48 -34.71 24.44
C THR A 10 -6.55 -33.36 25.09
N ASP A 11 -7.53 -33.21 25.96
CA ASP A 11 -7.84 -32.04 26.79
C ASP A 11 -6.63 -31.61 27.63
N VAL A 12 -6.41 -30.30 27.68
CA VAL A 12 -5.50 -29.66 28.63
C VAL A 12 -6.32 -28.92 29.66
N GLU A 13 -6.30 -29.45 30.90
CA GLU A 13 -6.93 -28.85 32.09
C GLU A 13 -6.22 -27.55 32.49
N ILE A 14 -7.01 -26.55 32.86
CA ILE A 14 -6.58 -25.29 33.46
C ILE A 14 -6.64 -25.41 34.97
N PRO A 15 -5.58 -25.14 35.74
CA PRO A 15 -5.67 -25.08 37.20
C PRO A 15 -6.29 -23.75 37.64
N GLN A 16 -7.30 -23.86 38.50
CA GLN A 16 -7.82 -22.76 39.32
C GLN A 16 -6.89 -22.58 40.52
N GLU A 17 -6.51 -21.34 40.82
CA GLU A 17 -5.93 -20.97 42.11
C GLU A 17 -6.88 -20.11 42.95
N GLU A 18 -6.92 -20.49 44.22
CA GLU A 18 -7.81 -20.12 45.28
C GLU A 18 -7.65 -18.65 45.74
N GLU A 19 -8.82 -18.11 46.13
CA GLU A 19 -8.95 -16.92 46.98
C GLU A 19 -8.42 -17.14 48.39
N THR A 20 -7.65 -16.20 48.93
CA THR A 20 -7.53 -16.03 50.39
C THR A 20 -7.81 -14.56 50.77
N GLU A 21 -8.95 -14.41 51.41
CA GLU A 21 -9.37 -13.27 52.21
C GLU A 21 -8.50 -13.13 53.48
N THR A 22 -8.03 -11.91 53.81
CA THR A 22 -7.84 -11.51 55.19
C THR A 22 -7.99 -10.00 55.38
N ALA A 23 -8.72 -9.69 56.43
CA ALA A 23 -9.38 -8.45 56.78
C ALA A 23 -8.51 -7.39 57.47
N VAL A 24 -8.96 -6.14 57.34
CA VAL A 24 -9.13 -5.01 58.32
C VAL A 24 -7.87 -4.43 59.00
N SER A 25 -7.61 -3.15 58.80
CA SER A 25 -7.48 -2.15 59.87
C SER A 25 -7.55 -0.71 59.36
N GLU A 26 -8.20 0.08 60.13
CA GLU A 26 -8.71 1.43 60.06
C GLU A 26 -7.71 2.59 59.81
N GLU A 27 -8.25 3.60 59.13
CA GLU A 27 -8.22 5.05 59.52
C GLU A 27 -6.91 5.83 59.41
N GLN A 28 -6.84 6.72 58.40
CA GLN A 28 -6.56 8.17 58.65
C GLN A 28 -6.88 9.00 57.40
N THR A 29 -7.81 9.94 57.59
CA THR A 29 -8.23 11.02 56.72
C THR A 29 -7.06 11.99 56.47
N VAL A 30 -6.71 12.22 55.19
CA VAL A 30 -6.06 13.48 54.76
C VAL A 30 -6.78 13.93 53.50
N GLU A 31 -7.48 15.03 53.61
CA GLU A 31 -8.14 15.77 52.57
C GLU A 31 -7.08 16.48 51.72
N GLU A 32 -6.74 15.95 50.57
CA GLU A 32 -5.88 16.61 49.57
C GLU A 32 -6.70 16.83 48.30
N THR A 33 -6.92 18.12 48.02
CA THR A 33 -7.68 18.63 46.92
C THR A 33 -6.96 18.29 45.59
N GLU A 34 -7.34 17.19 44.97
CA GLU A 34 -6.86 16.87 43.60
C GLU A 34 -7.74 17.59 42.59
N THR A 35 -7.16 18.56 41.90
CA THR A 35 -7.67 19.08 40.64
C THR A 35 -7.63 17.97 39.60
N PRO A 36 -8.70 17.73 38.84
CA PRO A 36 -8.66 16.77 37.75
C PRO A 36 -7.70 17.28 36.66
N VAL A 37 -6.57 16.63 36.49
CA VAL A 37 -5.79 16.74 35.26
C VAL A 37 -6.57 15.98 34.19
N GLU A 38 -7.24 16.69 33.29
CA GLU A 38 -7.73 16.13 32.06
C GLU A 38 -6.52 15.61 31.27
N GLU A 39 -6.27 14.33 31.36
CA GLU A 39 -5.37 13.62 30.48
C GLU A 39 -6.04 13.61 29.09
N GLU A 40 -5.70 14.62 28.25
CA GLU A 40 -6.01 14.57 26.82
C GLU A 40 -5.33 13.34 26.25
N THR A 41 -6.07 12.25 26.16
CA THR A 41 -5.71 11.09 25.34
C THR A 41 -5.67 11.60 23.90
N GLN A 42 -4.49 11.98 23.41
CA GLN A 42 -4.24 12.15 21.97
C GLN A 42 -4.46 10.78 21.35
N GLU A 43 -5.68 10.57 20.86
CA GLU A 43 -6.01 9.47 19.94
C GLU A 43 -5.09 9.63 18.72
N ALA A 44 -4.06 8.78 18.61
CA ALA A 44 -3.17 8.79 17.47
C ALA A 44 -4.03 8.64 16.22
N ALA A 45 -4.10 9.68 15.39
CA ALA A 45 -4.87 9.66 14.16
C ALA A 45 -4.48 8.43 13.35
N ALA A 46 -5.46 7.63 12.95
CA ALA A 46 -5.21 6.46 12.09
C ALA A 46 -4.43 6.91 10.85
N PRO A 47 -3.45 6.12 10.38
CA PRO A 47 -2.66 6.49 9.22
C PRO A 47 -3.58 6.76 8.03
N SER A 48 -3.46 7.94 7.43
CA SER A 48 -4.25 8.33 6.26
C SER A 48 -3.44 8.16 4.98
N TYR A 49 -4.11 7.92 3.87
CA TYR A 49 -3.49 7.89 2.56
C TYR A 49 -2.87 9.24 2.20
N VAL A 50 -1.75 9.20 1.50
CA VAL A 50 -0.99 10.39 1.08
C VAL A 50 -1.66 11.19 -0.04
N ILE A 51 -2.66 10.62 -0.69
CA ILE A 51 -3.55 11.25 -1.68
C ILE A 51 -5.00 10.79 -1.44
N PRO A 52 -6.02 11.55 -1.85
CA PRO A 52 -7.40 11.06 -1.89
C PRO A 52 -7.51 9.81 -2.77
N CYS A 53 -8.27 8.82 -2.32
CA CYS A 53 -8.45 7.57 -3.03
C CYS A 53 -9.87 7.05 -2.77
N THR A 54 -10.72 7.05 -3.79
CA THR A 54 -12.05 6.44 -3.74
C THR A 54 -11.97 4.93 -3.94
N ASP A 55 -13.07 4.21 -3.71
CA ASP A 55 -13.12 2.76 -3.98
C ASP A 55 -12.86 2.46 -5.48
N GLU A 56 -13.32 3.33 -6.38
CA GLU A 56 -13.05 3.21 -7.81
C GLU A 56 -11.57 3.42 -8.11
N ASP A 57 -10.96 4.47 -7.56
CA ASP A 57 -9.53 4.73 -7.68
C ASP A 57 -8.71 3.55 -7.18
N TYR A 58 -9.04 3.02 -6.02
CA TYR A 58 -8.33 1.88 -5.43
C TYR A 58 -8.41 0.64 -6.32
N ASN A 59 -9.60 0.29 -6.82
CA ASN A 59 -9.79 -0.85 -7.70
C ASN A 59 -9.04 -0.70 -9.04
N ASN A 60 -9.06 0.49 -9.63
CA ASN A 60 -8.33 0.79 -10.85
C ASN A 60 -6.82 0.80 -10.61
N PHE A 61 -6.39 1.30 -9.45
CA PHE A 61 -4.98 1.31 -9.05
C PHE A 61 -4.39 -0.10 -8.93
N LEU A 62 -5.10 -1.01 -8.27
CA LEU A 62 -4.69 -2.40 -8.16
C LEU A 62 -4.50 -3.04 -9.54
N LYS A 63 -5.47 -2.83 -10.45
CA LYS A 63 -5.42 -3.42 -11.80
C LYS A 63 -4.27 -2.89 -12.64
N ILE A 64 -4.02 -1.58 -12.59
CA ILE A 64 -2.95 -1.01 -13.42
C ILE A 64 -1.57 -1.40 -12.91
N VAL A 65 -1.35 -1.40 -11.59
CA VAL A 65 -0.08 -1.82 -10.99
C VAL A 65 0.21 -3.30 -11.30
N GLU A 66 -0.79 -4.19 -11.18
CA GLU A 66 -0.62 -5.59 -11.56
C GLU A 66 -0.32 -5.75 -13.06
N ALA A 67 -1.03 -5.02 -13.92
CA ALA A 67 -0.88 -5.16 -15.36
C ALA A 67 0.46 -4.61 -15.89
N GLU A 68 1.02 -3.57 -15.27
CA GLU A 68 2.33 -3.00 -15.62
C GLU A 68 3.50 -3.77 -15.03
N ALA A 69 3.35 -4.30 -13.79
CA ALA A 69 4.40 -5.00 -13.06
C ALA A 69 4.10 -6.49 -12.87
N THR A 70 3.42 -7.13 -13.83
CA THR A 70 3.12 -8.57 -13.79
C THR A 70 4.41 -9.40 -13.64
N GLY A 71 4.47 -10.19 -12.55
CA GLY A 71 5.65 -11.01 -12.23
C GLY A 71 6.86 -10.23 -11.69
N GLY A 72 6.73 -8.91 -11.53
CA GLY A 72 7.71 -8.10 -10.81
C GLY A 72 7.66 -8.33 -9.30
N ASP A 73 8.76 -8.02 -8.61
CA ASP A 73 8.80 -8.04 -7.16
C ASP A 73 7.98 -6.90 -6.54
N ILE A 74 7.77 -6.95 -5.24
CA ILE A 74 6.96 -5.96 -4.50
C ILE A 74 7.49 -4.53 -4.70
N MET A 75 8.81 -4.33 -4.76
CA MET A 75 9.42 -3.02 -4.97
C MET A 75 9.12 -2.47 -6.37
N SER A 76 9.17 -3.31 -7.41
CA SER A 76 8.75 -2.92 -8.77
C SER A 76 7.30 -2.45 -8.80
N LYS A 77 6.40 -3.13 -8.08
CA LYS A 77 4.99 -2.77 -7.97
C LYS A 77 4.79 -1.46 -7.21
N ILE A 78 5.52 -1.24 -6.09
CA ILE A 78 5.50 0.02 -5.36
C ILE A 78 5.97 1.17 -6.27
N MET A 79 7.07 1.02 -6.98
CA MET A 79 7.59 2.06 -7.88
C MET A 79 6.62 2.44 -8.99
N VAL A 80 5.88 1.47 -9.56
CA VAL A 80 4.81 1.79 -10.53
C VAL A 80 3.68 2.56 -9.86
N ALA A 81 3.29 2.17 -8.65
CA ALA A 81 2.30 2.89 -7.87
C ALA A 81 2.76 4.33 -7.54
N ASP A 82 4.00 4.50 -7.13
CA ASP A 82 4.59 5.80 -6.82
C ASP A 82 4.53 6.76 -8.00
N VAL A 83 4.83 6.29 -9.21
CA VAL A 83 4.72 7.13 -10.42
C VAL A 83 3.29 7.66 -10.59
N ILE A 84 2.28 6.84 -10.34
CA ILE A 84 0.88 7.26 -10.42
C ILE A 84 0.55 8.27 -9.32
N ILE A 85 0.98 8.02 -8.08
CA ILE A 85 0.82 8.96 -6.95
C ILE A 85 1.51 10.29 -7.25
N ASN A 86 2.73 10.26 -7.78
CA ASN A 86 3.48 11.48 -8.15
C ASN A 86 2.77 12.26 -9.24
N ARG A 87 2.15 11.60 -10.22
CA ARG A 87 1.33 12.24 -11.24
C ARG A 87 0.12 12.94 -10.62
N VAL A 88 -0.64 12.25 -9.75
CA VAL A 88 -1.79 12.84 -9.03
C VAL A 88 -1.39 14.10 -8.25
N ARG A 89 -0.19 14.11 -7.66
CA ARG A 89 0.36 15.26 -6.92
C ARG A 89 0.89 16.39 -7.80
N SER A 90 1.13 16.11 -9.08
CA SER A 90 1.71 17.07 -10.02
C SER A 90 0.62 17.87 -10.75
N SER A 91 0.72 19.19 -10.74
CA SER A 91 -0.20 20.06 -11.49
C SER A 91 -0.18 19.87 -13.02
N ARG A 92 0.71 19.01 -13.52
CA ARG A 92 0.82 18.68 -14.96
C ARG A 92 -0.06 17.51 -15.38
N PHE A 93 -0.67 16.82 -14.42
CA PHE A 93 -1.49 15.63 -14.62
C PHE A 93 -2.87 15.80 -13.97
N PRO A 94 -3.82 14.92 -14.27
CA PRO A 94 -5.08 14.86 -13.54
C PRO A 94 -4.86 14.61 -12.03
N ASN A 95 -5.85 14.97 -11.21
CA ASN A 95 -5.74 14.96 -9.76
C ASN A 95 -6.39 13.75 -9.08
N THR A 96 -6.82 12.75 -9.85
CA THR A 96 -7.31 11.46 -9.34
C THR A 96 -6.55 10.31 -9.99
N ILE A 97 -6.48 9.17 -9.29
CA ILE A 97 -5.81 7.96 -9.80
C ILE A 97 -6.47 7.49 -11.09
N THR A 98 -7.80 7.42 -11.09
CA THR A 98 -8.58 6.95 -12.26
C THR A 98 -8.33 7.84 -13.48
N GLU A 99 -8.36 9.16 -13.31
CA GLU A 99 -8.11 10.08 -14.42
C GLU A 99 -6.67 10.01 -14.95
N VAL A 100 -5.67 9.79 -14.07
CA VAL A 100 -4.27 9.56 -14.48
C VAL A 100 -4.15 8.27 -15.30
N ILE A 101 -4.82 7.20 -14.88
CA ILE A 101 -4.78 5.90 -15.59
C ILE A 101 -5.40 6.01 -16.98
N PHE A 102 -6.53 6.70 -17.10
CA PHE A 102 -7.28 6.81 -18.37
C PHE A 102 -6.96 8.07 -19.17
N GLN A 103 -5.96 8.86 -18.77
CA GLN A 103 -5.55 10.06 -19.49
C GLN A 103 -5.22 9.73 -20.95
N GLY A 104 -5.68 10.59 -21.88
CA GLY A 104 -5.45 10.38 -23.31
C GLY A 104 -6.13 9.13 -23.87
N ASN A 105 -7.32 8.79 -23.38
CA ASN A 105 -8.04 7.55 -23.73
C ASN A 105 -7.25 6.26 -23.42
N GLY A 106 -6.42 6.29 -22.36
CA GLY A 106 -5.61 5.16 -21.93
C GLY A 106 -4.28 4.99 -22.67
N GLU A 107 -3.87 5.94 -23.49
CA GLU A 107 -2.57 5.91 -24.19
C GLU A 107 -1.36 5.99 -23.25
N GLN A 108 -1.57 6.47 -22.01
CA GLN A 108 -0.49 6.61 -21.02
C GLN A 108 0.01 5.25 -20.48
N PHE A 109 -0.86 4.24 -20.46
CA PHE A 109 -0.56 2.92 -19.94
C PHE A 109 -0.94 1.85 -20.97
N GLN A 110 0.07 1.15 -21.49
CA GLN A 110 -0.14 0.13 -22.52
C GLN A 110 -1.19 -0.92 -22.13
N PRO A 111 -1.29 -1.42 -20.88
CA PRO A 111 -2.32 -2.37 -20.50
C PRO A 111 -3.76 -1.89 -20.68
N VAL A 112 -4.01 -0.58 -20.62
CA VAL A 112 -5.34 -0.02 -20.92
C VAL A 112 -5.62 -0.11 -22.43
N ALA A 113 -4.64 0.27 -23.24
CA ALA A 113 -4.77 0.27 -24.70
C ALA A 113 -4.89 -1.14 -25.30
N ASP A 114 -4.17 -2.13 -24.75
CA ASP A 114 -4.18 -3.52 -25.25
C ASP A 114 -5.21 -4.44 -24.55
N GLY A 115 -5.92 -3.92 -23.55
CA GLY A 115 -7.00 -4.60 -22.86
C GLY A 115 -6.60 -5.49 -21.68
N ARG A 116 -5.30 -5.65 -21.38
CA ARG A 116 -4.83 -6.44 -20.23
C ARG A 116 -5.36 -5.91 -18.89
N PHE A 117 -5.51 -4.61 -18.77
CA PHE A 117 -6.11 -3.94 -17.59
C PHE A 117 -7.46 -4.54 -17.19
N TYR A 118 -8.29 -4.93 -18.14
CA TYR A 118 -9.65 -5.42 -17.89
C TYR A 118 -9.72 -6.89 -17.52
N SER A 119 -8.65 -7.64 -17.77
CA SER A 119 -8.58 -9.10 -17.56
C SER A 119 -7.52 -9.55 -16.57
N VAL A 120 -6.74 -8.61 -16.00
CA VAL A 120 -5.66 -8.94 -15.07
C VAL A 120 -6.21 -9.52 -13.76
N TYR A 121 -5.50 -10.51 -13.21
CA TYR A 121 -5.77 -11.06 -11.89
C TYR A 121 -4.86 -10.37 -10.86
N VAL A 122 -5.45 -9.62 -9.96
CA VAL A 122 -4.72 -8.89 -8.92
C VAL A 122 -4.23 -9.87 -7.85
N THR A 123 -2.91 -9.87 -7.61
CA THR A 123 -2.26 -10.69 -6.59
C THR A 123 -2.26 -10.00 -5.21
N ASN A 124 -2.13 -10.78 -4.12
CA ASN A 124 -1.99 -10.23 -2.77
C ASN A 124 -0.76 -9.32 -2.64
N GLU A 125 0.31 -9.64 -3.35
CA GLU A 125 1.52 -8.82 -3.39
C GLU A 125 1.26 -7.44 -4.00
N THR A 126 0.41 -7.35 -5.02
CA THR A 126 -0.02 -6.06 -5.58
C THR A 126 -0.89 -5.28 -4.61
N VAL A 127 -1.79 -5.95 -3.89
CA VAL A 127 -2.58 -5.31 -2.83
C VAL A 127 -1.67 -4.70 -1.77
N GLU A 128 -0.67 -5.46 -1.29
CA GLU A 128 0.32 -4.98 -0.33
C GLU A 128 1.12 -3.79 -0.89
N ALA A 129 1.63 -3.90 -2.11
CA ALA A 129 2.42 -2.84 -2.74
C ALA A 129 1.64 -1.52 -2.87
N VAL A 130 0.40 -1.58 -3.35
CA VAL A 130 -0.47 -0.40 -3.49
C VAL A 130 -0.81 0.22 -2.14
N GLN A 131 -1.08 -0.60 -1.11
CA GLN A 131 -1.31 -0.08 0.24
C GLN A 131 -0.09 0.62 0.80
N ARG A 132 1.10 0.02 0.68
CA ARG A 132 2.37 0.61 1.14
C ARG A 132 2.63 1.96 0.47
N ALA A 133 2.45 2.05 -0.85
CA ALA A 133 2.58 3.29 -1.59
C ALA A 133 1.54 4.35 -1.15
N LEU A 134 0.27 3.97 -0.96
CA LEU A 134 -0.77 4.87 -0.47
C LEU A 134 -0.49 5.39 0.95
N TYR A 135 0.20 4.62 1.79
CA TYR A 135 0.65 5.07 3.10
C TYR A 135 1.99 5.83 3.09
N GLY A 136 2.55 6.08 1.91
CA GLY A 136 3.70 6.98 1.72
C GLY A 136 5.06 6.32 1.60
N GLU A 137 5.11 5.01 1.42
CA GLU A 137 6.36 4.34 1.04
C GLU A 137 6.66 4.68 -0.42
N ASP A 138 7.82 5.31 -0.70
CA ASP A 138 8.19 5.83 -2.02
C ASP A 138 9.66 5.52 -2.33
N TYR A 139 9.89 4.80 -3.39
CA TYR A 139 11.22 4.49 -3.95
C TYR A 139 11.45 5.12 -5.33
N SER A 140 10.48 5.88 -5.83
CA SER A 140 10.51 6.40 -7.20
C SER A 140 11.44 7.58 -7.43
N MET A 141 11.99 8.19 -6.37
CA MET A 141 12.78 9.44 -6.45
C MET A 141 12.02 10.58 -7.17
N GLY A 142 10.68 10.61 -7.06
CA GLY A 142 9.84 11.60 -7.74
C GLY A 142 9.63 11.33 -9.23
N ALA A 143 9.84 10.10 -9.69
CA ALA A 143 9.60 9.72 -11.08
C ALA A 143 8.16 10.00 -11.49
N LEU A 144 8.00 10.53 -12.69
CA LEU A 144 6.71 10.81 -13.32
C LEU A 144 6.46 9.91 -14.55
N PHE A 145 7.49 9.20 -15.00
CA PHE A 145 7.44 8.33 -16.16
C PHE A 145 8.29 7.10 -15.95
N PHE A 146 7.91 6.01 -16.59
CA PHE A 146 8.75 4.83 -16.76
C PHE A 146 8.58 4.24 -18.15
N ALA A 147 9.57 3.51 -18.60
CA ALA A 147 9.52 2.75 -19.84
C ALA A 147 10.34 1.47 -19.68
N SER A 148 9.97 0.41 -20.40
CA SER A 148 10.75 -0.81 -20.38
C SER A 148 12.17 -0.58 -20.92
N ASN A 149 13.16 -1.28 -20.36
CA ASN A 149 14.54 -1.24 -20.85
C ASN A 149 14.62 -1.56 -22.34
N TYR A 150 13.75 -2.46 -22.82
CA TYR A 150 13.66 -2.79 -24.23
C TYR A 150 13.29 -1.58 -25.09
N SER A 151 12.24 -0.83 -24.69
CA SER A 151 11.79 0.36 -25.41
C SER A 151 12.84 1.47 -25.42
N VAL A 152 13.51 1.68 -24.28
CA VAL A 152 14.57 2.70 -24.15
C VAL A 152 15.76 2.34 -25.05
N ASN A 153 16.21 1.09 -25.02
CA ASN A 153 17.33 0.61 -25.85
C ASN A 153 17.00 0.60 -27.34
N ALA A 154 15.71 0.45 -27.71
CA ALA A 154 15.24 0.59 -29.07
C ALA A 154 15.11 2.05 -29.55
N GLY A 155 15.48 3.02 -28.72
CA GLY A 155 15.50 4.44 -29.08
C GLY A 155 14.11 5.09 -29.06
N ALA A 156 13.26 4.71 -28.12
CA ALA A 156 11.92 5.30 -27.96
C ALA A 156 12.02 6.83 -27.83
N TRP A 157 11.51 7.54 -28.83
CA TRP A 157 11.66 8.99 -28.97
C TRP A 157 11.03 9.78 -27.81
N HIS A 158 9.93 9.27 -27.24
CA HIS A 158 9.18 9.94 -26.18
C HIS A 158 9.97 10.06 -24.88
N VAL A 159 10.99 9.23 -24.65
CA VAL A 159 11.85 9.33 -23.46
C VAL A 159 13.08 10.21 -23.68
N SER A 160 13.39 10.60 -24.91
CA SER A 160 14.60 11.39 -25.22
C SER A 160 14.56 12.81 -24.66
N ALA A 161 13.38 13.35 -24.37
CA ALA A 161 13.18 14.68 -23.79
C ALA A 161 13.08 14.66 -22.24
N LEU A 162 13.19 13.47 -21.63
CA LEU A 162 13.03 13.29 -20.19
C LEU A 162 14.39 13.11 -19.50
N THR A 163 14.47 13.52 -18.25
CA THR A 163 15.61 13.28 -17.39
C THR A 163 15.55 11.87 -16.81
N ARG A 164 16.54 11.02 -17.14
CA ARG A 164 16.68 9.69 -16.57
C ARG A 164 17.08 9.79 -15.11
N LEU A 165 16.38 9.06 -14.23
CA LEU A 165 16.68 8.98 -12.80
C LEU A 165 17.46 7.70 -12.48
N PHE A 166 16.86 6.53 -12.66
CA PHE A 166 17.44 5.24 -12.33
C PHE A 166 16.78 4.12 -13.15
N GLU A 167 17.21 2.89 -12.90
CA GLU A 167 16.69 1.67 -13.51
C GLU A 167 16.42 0.62 -12.43
N TYR A 168 15.26 -0.03 -12.48
CA TYR A 168 14.90 -1.13 -11.61
C TYR A 168 13.80 -2.01 -12.24
N GLY A 169 13.81 -3.32 -11.93
CA GLY A 169 12.76 -4.25 -12.31
C GLY A 169 12.45 -4.32 -13.81
N GLY A 170 13.45 -4.06 -14.66
CA GLY A 170 13.27 -4.03 -16.12
C GLY A 170 12.70 -2.73 -16.67
N HIS A 171 12.55 -1.70 -15.83
CA HIS A 171 12.10 -0.36 -16.21
C HIS A 171 13.18 0.69 -15.96
N VAL A 172 13.19 1.72 -16.78
CA VAL A 172 13.94 2.97 -16.58
C VAL A 172 12.94 4.03 -16.17
N TYR A 173 13.25 4.77 -15.12
CA TYR A 173 12.41 5.80 -14.52
C TYR A 173 12.93 7.19 -14.88
N PHE A 174 11.98 8.14 -15.14
CA PHE A 174 12.31 9.46 -15.61
C PHE A 174 11.44 10.54 -14.94
N THR A 175 11.93 11.79 -15.06
CA THR A 175 11.17 13.00 -14.75
C THR A 175 11.34 14.04 -15.88
N PHE A 176 10.74 15.21 -15.75
CA PHE A 176 10.92 16.32 -16.70
C PHE A 176 12.34 16.89 -16.65
#